data_51b5f294a623013d3b4b14c085550ecf
#
_entry.id   51b5f294a623013d3b4b14c085550ecf
#
_cell.length_a   1.000
_cell.length_b   1.000
_cell.length_c   1.000
_cell.angle_alpha   90.00
_cell.angle_beta   90.00
_cell.angle_gamma   90.00
#
_symmetry.space_group_name_H-M   'P 1'
#
loop_
_entity.id
_entity.type
_entity.pdbx_description
1 polymer ?
#
loop_
_entity_poly.entity_id
_entity_poly.type
_entity_poly.pdbx_seq_one_letter_code
_entity_poly.pdbx_strand_id
1 'polypeptide(L)'
;MAHRIIRTLGLAAALAVIVAAAGGADLKSVAKELFAVPSTTGNEEMLAAKIRGLLPKGVAVEEAGLGTIAVKLGGAPGPTLILAALDGYGHMVSGITPEGTLTLDRAVPPPHARFDAFLLGQPVIISTAKGPVQGVVSQPAMHLLTPERRKTQVEGFSLDIADVDIGVRSEKDARAKGIELLDPVTYPAVLTELAGNQWAGPSLGVKAVAACLVSAVEALAGKTVGEETVIAWSAQTKSAARGRGVRPAIGSARARSRWQPKRAIVVDVIAAGKGDGFPFPGGGPVLVQFKSGPSDLRQAFETAAAEAGAPLQFLTAPDTPLSLPFEVPPAEVVTLALPVRFLNTPSEIVALKDLQALCEILQHFLQPGGAK
;
A
#
# COMPACT_ATOMS: atom_id res chain seq x y z
N MET A 1 9.70 29.53 -17.19
CA MET A 1 9.78 28.45 -18.19
C MET A 1 11.11 27.72 -17.97
N ALA A 2 11.11 26.62 -17.25
CA ALA A 2 12.32 25.81 -17.01
C ALA A 2 12.13 24.47 -17.74
N HIS A 3 12.91 24.27 -18.78
CA HIS A 3 12.95 23.04 -19.57
C HIS A 3 13.51 21.90 -18.69
N ARG A 4 12.67 20.91 -18.42
CA ARG A 4 13.11 19.63 -17.84
C ARG A 4 13.46 18.68 -18.98
N ILE A 5 14.74 18.37 -19.08
CA ILE A 5 15.24 17.40 -20.07
C ILE A 5 15.13 16.00 -19.47
N ILE A 6 14.25 15.19 -20.06
CA ILE A 6 14.22 13.75 -19.82
C ILE A 6 15.33 13.14 -20.70
N ARG A 7 16.37 12.61 -20.07
CA ARG A 7 17.38 11.81 -20.79
C ARG A 7 16.97 10.34 -20.76
N THR A 8 16.57 9.84 -21.91
CA THR A 8 16.49 8.40 -22.16
C THR A 8 17.91 7.89 -22.46
N LEU A 9 18.43 7.02 -21.60
CA LEU A 9 19.64 6.27 -21.89
C LEU A 9 19.28 5.11 -22.83
N GLY A 10 19.94 5.08 -23.99
CA GLY A 10 19.75 4.09 -25.03
C GLY A 10 20.19 2.69 -24.58
N LEU A 11 19.38 1.71 -24.99
CA LEU A 11 19.54 0.28 -24.77
C LEU A 11 20.79 -0.22 -25.50
N ALA A 12 21.80 -0.65 -24.75
CA ALA A 12 22.81 -1.59 -25.25
C ALA A 12 22.30 -3.01 -24.96
N ALA A 13 22.20 -3.83 -25.97
CA ALA A 13 21.77 -5.22 -25.85
C ALA A 13 22.77 -6.02 -25.02
N ALA A 14 22.42 -6.37 -23.81
CA ALA A 14 23.13 -7.30 -22.95
C ALA A 14 22.47 -8.66 -22.99
N LEU A 15 23.28 -9.68 -23.22
CA LEU A 15 22.93 -11.09 -23.24
C LEU A 15 22.28 -11.48 -21.90
N ALA A 16 20.99 -11.84 -21.92
CA ALA A 16 20.29 -12.29 -20.74
C ALA A 16 20.85 -13.65 -20.30
N VAL A 17 21.61 -13.66 -19.23
CA VAL A 17 21.91 -14.87 -18.45
C VAL A 17 20.64 -15.19 -17.67
N ILE A 18 19.92 -16.22 -18.08
CA ILE A 18 18.79 -16.78 -17.31
C ILE A 18 19.40 -17.41 -16.05
N VAL A 19 19.45 -16.67 -14.96
CA VAL A 19 19.66 -17.24 -13.64
C VAL A 19 18.37 -17.96 -13.27
N ALA A 20 18.39 -19.29 -13.31
CA ALA A 20 17.31 -20.12 -12.82
C ALA A 20 17.06 -19.76 -11.33
N ALA A 21 15.92 -19.17 -11.05
CA ALA A 21 15.49 -18.84 -9.69
C ALA A 21 15.38 -20.14 -8.90
N ALA A 22 16.19 -20.27 -7.87
CA ALA A 22 15.97 -21.28 -6.82
C ALA A 22 14.59 -21.02 -6.19
N GLY A 23 13.76 -22.02 -6.16
CA GLY A 23 12.35 -22.12 -5.80
C GLY A 23 11.78 -21.24 -4.70
N GLY A 24 11.67 -19.95 -4.96
CA GLY A 24 10.90 -19.02 -4.17
C GLY A 24 9.46 -18.90 -4.71
N ALA A 25 8.51 -18.53 -3.87
CA ALA A 25 7.14 -18.30 -4.31
C ALA A 25 7.13 -17.20 -5.38
N ASP A 26 6.43 -17.44 -6.49
CA ASP A 26 6.31 -16.45 -7.57
C ASP A 26 5.69 -15.16 -7.02
N LEU A 27 6.35 -14.02 -7.26
CA LEU A 27 5.92 -12.68 -6.81
C LEU A 27 4.43 -12.44 -7.10
N LYS A 28 3.94 -12.90 -8.26
CA LYS A 28 2.52 -12.77 -8.64
C LYS A 28 1.62 -13.60 -7.72
N SER A 29 2.06 -14.81 -7.33
CA SER A 29 1.33 -15.65 -6.40
C SER A 29 1.23 -14.99 -5.03
N VAL A 30 2.36 -14.52 -4.49
CA VAL A 30 2.40 -13.78 -3.21
C VAL A 30 1.50 -12.55 -3.26
N ALA A 31 1.57 -11.77 -4.34
CA ALA A 31 0.74 -10.58 -4.50
C ALA A 31 -0.77 -10.92 -4.55
N LYS A 32 -1.18 -11.98 -5.25
CA LYS A 32 -2.57 -12.45 -5.27
C LYS A 32 -3.03 -12.92 -3.90
N GLU A 33 -2.18 -13.63 -3.16
CA GLU A 33 -2.51 -14.11 -1.82
C GLU A 33 -2.69 -12.95 -0.82
N LEU A 34 -1.82 -11.93 -0.86
CA LEU A 34 -1.97 -10.74 -0.02
C LEU A 34 -3.15 -9.86 -0.45
N PHE A 35 -3.42 -9.77 -1.76
CA PHE A 35 -4.56 -9.02 -2.28
C PHE A 35 -5.89 -9.54 -1.75
N ALA A 36 -6.02 -10.86 -1.57
CA ALA A 36 -7.24 -11.50 -1.07
C ALA A 36 -7.55 -11.17 0.41
N VAL A 37 -6.58 -10.62 1.16
CA VAL A 37 -6.76 -10.32 2.59
C VAL A 37 -7.20 -8.88 2.78
N PRO A 38 -8.37 -8.62 3.39
CA PRO A 38 -8.79 -7.26 3.72
C PRO A 38 -7.85 -6.64 4.75
N SER A 39 -7.61 -5.33 4.61
CA SER A 39 -6.75 -4.61 5.55
C SER A 39 -7.04 -3.11 5.42
N THR A 40 -7.52 -2.53 6.50
CA THR A 40 -7.74 -1.10 6.66
C THR A 40 -6.97 -0.58 7.87
N THR A 41 -6.80 0.72 7.98
CA THR A 41 -6.12 1.33 9.12
C THR A 41 -6.78 0.89 10.44
N GLY A 42 -5.97 0.31 11.32
CA GLY A 42 -6.39 -0.22 12.62
C GLY A 42 -6.90 -1.68 12.58
N ASN A 43 -6.90 -2.32 11.40
CA ASN A 43 -7.35 -3.70 11.20
C ASN A 43 -6.40 -4.45 10.25
N GLU A 44 -5.10 -4.44 10.58
CA GLU A 44 -4.05 -5.02 9.76
C GLU A 44 -3.62 -6.42 10.18
N GLU A 45 -4.14 -6.96 11.28
CA GLU A 45 -3.67 -8.21 11.90
C GLU A 45 -3.77 -9.40 10.96
N MET A 46 -4.86 -9.50 10.19
CA MET A 46 -5.04 -10.59 9.23
C MET A 46 -3.97 -10.57 8.14
N LEU A 47 -3.65 -9.38 7.63
CA LEU A 47 -2.61 -9.23 6.61
C LEU A 47 -1.22 -9.48 7.20
N ALA A 48 -0.94 -8.98 8.40
CA ALA A 48 0.31 -9.26 9.11
C ALA A 48 0.49 -10.77 9.38
N ALA A 49 -0.57 -11.46 9.81
CA ALA A 49 -0.56 -12.91 10.00
C ALA A 49 -0.31 -13.67 8.68
N LYS A 50 -0.94 -13.22 7.58
CA LYS A 50 -0.73 -13.80 6.26
C LYS A 50 0.73 -13.62 5.80
N ILE A 51 1.31 -12.43 5.99
CA ILE A 51 2.71 -12.17 5.67
C ILE A 51 3.63 -13.08 6.48
N ARG A 52 3.42 -13.20 7.81
CA ARG A 52 4.20 -14.14 8.64
C ARG A 52 4.17 -15.57 8.10
N GLY A 53 3.02 -16.02 7.62
CA GLY A 53 2.86 -17.36 7.04
C GLY A 53 3.55 -17.55 5.69
N LEU A 54 3.84 -16.47 4.98
CA LEU A 54 4.54 -16.49 3.68
C LEU A 54 6.06 -16.33 3.82
N LEU A 55 6.54 -15.85 4.95
CA LEU A 55 7.97 -15.70 5.18
C LEU A 55 8.68 -17.05 5.28
N PRO A 56 9.96 -17.14 4.86
CA PRO A 56 10.72 -18.37 4.93
C PRO A 56 10.81 -18.95 6.36
N LYS A 57 10.75 -20.26 6.46
CA LYS A 57 10.90 -20.94 7.75
C LYS A 57 12.24 -20.59 8.39
N GLY A 58 12.23 -20.26 9.67
CA GLY A 58 13.45 -19.90 10.44
C GLY A 58 13.79 -18.41 10.41
N VAL A 59 13.10 -17.59 9.61
CA VAL A 59 13.23 -16.14 9.68
C VAL A 59 12.50 -15.65 10.93
N ALA A 60 13.22 -14.98 11.84
CA ALA A 60 12.63 -14.40 13.04
C ALA A 60 11.84 -13.14 12.70
N VAL A 61 10.57 -13.11 13.11
CA VAL A 61 9.71 -11.93 12.95
C VAL A 61 9.63 -11.18 14.27
N GLU A 62 10.01 -9.91 14.24
CA GLU A 62 9.89 -8.99 15.38
C GLU A 62 8.62 -8.13 15.26
N GLU A 63 8.17 -7.58 16.38
CA GLU A 63 7.06 -6.64 16.44
C GLU A 63 7.51 -5.26 16.96
N ALA A 64 7.01 -4.21 16.32
CA ALA A 64 7.16 -2.84 16.82
C ALA A 64 5.89 -2.33 17.54
N GLY A 65 4.91 -3.19 17.72
CA GLY A 65 3.60 -2.89 18.29
C GLY A 65 2.57 -2.40 17.26
N LEU A 66 1.29 -2.41 17.66
CA LEU A 66 0.14 -2.04 16.83
C LEU A 66 0.03 -2.80 15.50
N GLY A 67 0.46 -4.07 15.44
CA GLY A 67 0.42 -4.86 14.22
C GLY A 67 1.59 -4.66 13.26
N THR A 68 2.51 -3.72 13.54
CA THR A 68 3.74 -3.55 12.76
C THR A 68 4.67 -4.73 13.00
N ILE A 69 5.05 -5.43 11.93
CA ILE A 69 5.96 -6.58 11.94
C ILE A 69 7.21 -6.30 11.12
N ALA A 70 8.32 -6.95 11.47
CA ALA A 70 9.58 -6.78 10.76
C ALA A 70 10.46 -8.02 10.79
N VAL A 71 11.40 -8.08 9.87
CA VAL A 71 12.48 -9.06 9.78
C VAL A 71 13.81 -8.32 9.78
N LYS A 72 14.81 -8.87 10.43
CA LYS A 72 16.19 -8.38 10.35
C LYS A 72 17.03 -9.28 9.46
N LEU A 73 17.79 -8.65 8.58
CA LEU A 73 18.76 -9.28 7.69
C LEU A 73 20.11 -8.62 7.91
N GLY A 74 21.20 -9.39 7.73
CA GLY A 74 22.56 -8.88 7.89
C GLY A 74 23.00 -8.78 9.37
N GLY A 75 24.19 -8.22 9.61
CA GLY A 75 24.78 -8.23 10.94
C GLY A 75 25.77 -7.10 11.27
N ALA A 76 26.04 -6.17 10.36
CA ALA A 76 26.90 -5.01 10.64
C ALA A 76 26.09 -3.86 11.27
N PRO A 77 26.67 -3.09 12.23
CA PRO A 77 25.92 -2.04 12.91
C PRO A 77 25.57 -0.87 12.01
N GLY A 78 24.35 -0.39 12.14
CA GLY A 78 23.81 0.78 11.45
C GLY A 78 22.61 0.45 10.57
N PRO A 79 21.40 0.17 11.17
CA PRO A 79 20.29 -0.39 10.42
C PRO A 79 19.79 0.57 9.34
N THR A 80 19.66 0.05 8.14
CA THR A 80 18.81 0.61 7.10
C THR A 80 17.40 0.08 7.34
N LEU A 81 16.41 0.97 7.45
CA LEU A 81 15.01 0.59 7.57
C LEU A 81 14.32 0.65 6.21
N ILE A 82 13.78 -0.48 5.77
CA ILE A 82 12.92 -0.55 4.59
C ILE A 82 11.51 -0.82 5.09
N LEU A 83 10.55 0.03 4.74
CA LEU A 83 9.19 -0.14 5.22
C LEU A 83 8.15 0.04 4.13
N ALA A 84 7.10 -0.79 4.22
CA ALA A 84 5.90 -0.68 3.42
C ALA A 84 4.65 -0.63 4.30
N ALA A 85 3.57 -0.05 3.78
CA ALA A 85 2.29 0.00 4.47
C ALA A 85 1.59 -1.37 4.46
N LEU A 86 0.87 -1.68 5.55
CA LEU A 86 -0.09 -2.79 5.63
C LEU A 86 -1.51 -2.32 5.32
N ASP A 87 -1.83 -1.07 5.63
CA ASP A 87 -3.18 -0.54 5.62
C ASP A 87 -3.54 0.16 4.31
N GLY A 88 -4.76 -0.11 3.84
CA GLY A 88 -5.46 0.69 2.86
C GLY A 88 -6.47 1.63 3.53
N TYR A 89 -7.03 2.54 2.75
CA TYR A 89 -8.19 3.31 3.17
C TYR A 89 -9.42 2.41 3.19
N GLY A 90 -10.34 2.67 4.13
CA GLY A 90 -11.59 1.92 4.25
C GLY A 90 -12.57 2.62 5.16
N HIS A 91 -13.69 1.96 5.39
CA HIS A 91 -14.78 2.40 6.24
C HIS A 91 -14.96 1.43 7.40
N MET A 92 -15.80 1.81 8.34
CA MET A 92 -16.19 0.97 9.48
C MET A 92 -17.68 1.14 9.76
N VAL A 93 -18.27 0.16 10.39
CA VAL A 93 -19.66 0.23 10.86
C VAL A 93 -19.75 1.27 11.98
N SER A 94 -20.55 2.31 11.78
CA SER A 94 -20.80 3.35 12.79
C SER A 94 -22.13 3.16 13.52
N GLY A 95 -23.05 2.37 12.95
CA GLY A 95 -24.34 2.09 13.55
C GLY A 95 -25.07 0.96 12.86
N ILE A 96 -26.08 0.43 13.55
CA ILE A 96 -27.03 -0.56 13.02
C ILE A 96 -28.43 0.01 13.23
N THR A 97 -29.20 0.14 12.16
CA THR A 97 -30.58 0.67 12.27
C THR A 97 -31.54 -0.39 12.83
N PRO A 98 -32.70 0.00 13.32
CA PRO A 98 -33.74 -0.95 13.75
C PRO A 98 -34.16 -1.95 12.66
N GLU A 99 -34.05 -1.55 11.39
CA GLU A 99 -34.36 -2.36 10.20
C GLU A 99 -33.23 -3.30 9.81
N GLY A 100 -32.06 -3.17 10.45
CA GLY A 100 -30.87 -4.03 10.23
C GLY A 100 -29.91 -3.54 9.15
N THR A 101 -30.12 -2.36 8.57
CA THR A 101 -29.11 -1.73 7.70
C THR A 101 -27.97 -1.14 8.52
N LEU A 102 -26.80 -1.00 7.92
CA LEU A 102 -25.62 -0.47 8.61
C LEU A 102 -25.32 0.93 8.12
N THR A 103 -24.97 1.81 9.04
CA THR A 103 -24.37 3.11 8.73
C THR A 103 -22.86 3.02 8.79
N LEU A 104 -22.18 3.87 8.05
CA LEU A 104 -20.72 3.84 7.91
C LEU A 104 -20.07 5.13 8.42
N ASP A 105 -18.83 5.00 8.89
CA ASP A 105 -17.89 6.11 9.08
C ASP A 105 -16.52 5.73 8.51
N ARG A 106 -15.61 6.69 8.47
CA ARG A 106 -14.26 6.52 7.98
C ARG A 106 -13.32 6.12 9.12
N ALA A 107 -12.48 5.12 8.87
CA ALA A 107 -11.43 4.77 9.83
C ALA A 107 -10.38 5.90 9.97
N VAL A 108 -10.13 6.65 8.89
CA VAL A 108 -9.18 7.77 8.82
C VAL A 108 -9.69 8.82 7.83
N PRO A 109 -9.18 10.06 7.86
CA PRO A 109 -9.55 11.07 6.86
C PRO A 109 -9.39 10.56 5.43
N PRO A 110 -10.36 10.84 4.54
CA PRO A 110 -10.33 10.30 3.18
C PRO A 110 -9.15 10.89 2.38
N PRO A 111 -8.58 10.13 1.44
CA PRO A 111 -7.46 10.59 0.62
C PRO A 111 -7.82 11.72 -0.33
N HIS A 112 -9.10 11.84 -0.69
CA HIS A 112 -9.64 12.90 -1.56
C HIS A 112 -11.16 13.05 -1.36
N ALA A 113 -11.71 14.18 -1.80
CA ALA A 113 -13.11 14.53 -1.55
C ALA A 113 -14.16 13.58 -2.17
N ARG A 114 -13.81 12.80 -3.18
CA ARG A 114 -14.71 11.84 -3.84
C ARG A 114 -14.56 10.40 -3.33
N PHE A 115 -13.78 10.17 -2.30
CA PHE A 115 -13.47 8.81 -1.83
C PHE A 115 -14.74 8.02 -1.50
N ASP A 116 -15.65 8.63 -0.75
CA ASP A 116 -16.89 7.95 -0.34
C ASP A 116 -17.87 7.72 -1.51
N ALA A 117 -17.86 8.61 -2.51
CA ALA A 117 -18.74 8.48 -3.66
C ALA A 117 -18.52 7.19 -4.47
N PHE A 118 -17.35 6.58 -4.35
CA PHE A 118 -17.07 5.28 -4.96
C PHE A 118 -17.82 4.11 -4.30
N LEU A 119 -18.35 4.29 -3.10
CA LEU A 119 -19.13 3.25 -2.42
C LEU A 119 -20.51 3.02 -3.06
N LEU A 120 -21.08 4.06 -3.67
CA LEU A 120 -22.46 4.00 -4.16
C LEU A 120 -22.66 2.86 -5.15
N GLY A 121 -23.61 1.97 -4.84
CA GLY A 121 -23.95 0.81 -5.65
C GLY A 121 -22.91 -0.31 -5.63
N GLN A 122 -21.94 -0.25 -4.74
CA GLN A 122 -20.87 -1.26 -4.68
C GLN A 122 -21.18 -2.36 -3.67
N PRO A 123 -20.80 -3.61 -3.98
CA PRO A 123 -20.72 -4.64 -2.96
C PRO A 123 -19.61 -4.31 -1.98
N VAL A 124 -19.80 -4.68 -0.72
CA VAL A 124 -18.82 -4.53 0.35
C VAL A 124 -18.70 -5.79 1.19
N ILE A 125 -17.61 -5.93 1.88
CA ILE A 125 -17.35 -6.99 2.87
C ILE A 125 -17.19 -6.31 4.23
N ILE A 126 -17.99 -6.75 5.18
CA ILE A 126 -17.85 -6.40 6.60
C ILE A 126 -17.06 -7.55 7.26
N SER A 127 -15.90 -7.24 7.78
CA SER A 127 -15.06 -8.23 8.48
C SER A 127 -15.47 -8.32 9.94
N THR A 128 -16.18 -9.37 10.31
CA THR A 128 -16.67 -9.59 11.68
C THR A 128 -15.85 -10.68 12.39
N ALA A 129 -15.95 -10.75 13.72
CA ALA A 129 -15.32 -11.81 14.51
C ALA A 129 -15.84 -13.22 14.14
N LYS A 130 -17.04 -13.34 13.56
CA LYS A 130 -17.64 -14.59 13.08
C LYS A 130 -17.29 -14.93 11.64
N GLY A 131 -16.56 -14.05 10.94
CA GLY A 131 -16.21 -14.18 9.54
C GLY A 131 -16.79 -13.05 8.68
N PRO A 132 -16.49 -13.04 7.37
CA PRO A 132 -16.92 -11.97 6.48
C PRO A 132 -18.45 -12.01 6.22
N VAL A 133 -19.10 -10.85 6.28
CA VAL A 133 -20.49 -10.64 5.89
C VAL A 133 -20.51 -9.79 4.63
N GLN A 134 -21.26 -10.23 3.62
CA GLN A 134 -21.47 -9.46 2.39
C GLN A 134 -22.57 -8.43 2.57
N GLY A 135 -22.39 -7.25 1.98
CA GLY A 135 -23.40 -6.21 1.90
C GLY A 135 -23.30 -5.45 0.60
N VAL A 136 -24.28 -4.61 0.35
CA VAL A 136 -24.33 -3.68 -0.77
C VAL A 136 -24.58 -2.28 -0.25
N VAL A 137 -23.75 -1.31 -0.67
CA VAL A 137 -24.00 0.10 -0.35
C VAL A 137 -25.05 0.64 -1.29
N SER A 138 -26.17 1.05 -0.75
CA SER A 138 -27.29 1.57 -1.51
C SER A 138 -27.76 2.92 -0.97
N GLN A 139 -28.67 3.51 -1.68
CA GLN A 139 -29.47 4.65 -1.23
C GLN A 139 -30.91 4.46 -1.67
N PRO A 140 -31.86 5.03 -0.95
CA PRO A 140 -33.25 4.93 -1.33
C PRO A 140 -33.54 5.45 -2.74
N ALA A 141 -34.50 4.84 -3.43
CA ALA A 141 -34.87 5.29 -4.78
C ALA A 141 -35.36 6.74 -4.73
N MET A 142 -34.95 7.55 -5.69
CA MET A 142 -35.19 9.00 -5.73
C MET A 142 -36.67 9.39 -5.56
N HIS A 143 -37.60 8.60 -6.10
CA HIS A 143 -39.03 8.88 -6.03
C HIS A 143 -39.64 8.60 -4.64
N LEU A 144 -38.94 7.86 -3.78
CA LEU A 144 -39.36 7.60 -2.39
C LEU A 144 -38.79 8.64 -1.41
N LEU A 145 -37.98 9.58 -1.87
CA LEU A 145 -37.41 10.61 -1.02
C LEU A 145 -38.28 11.86 -0.94
N THR A 146 -38.19 12.54 0.21
CA THR A 146 -38.73 13.90 0.33
C THR A 146 -37.99 14.85 -0.62
N PRO A 147 -38.61 15.98 -1.02
CA PRO A 147 -37.96 16.95 -1.90
C PRO A 147 -36.57 17.41 -1.39
N GLU A 148 -36.45 17.61 -0.07
CA GLU A 148 -35.20 18.05 0.58
C GLU A 148 -34.10 16.99 0.46
N ARG A 149 -34.40 15.74 0.82
CA ARG A 149 -33.47 14.61 0.70
C ARG A 149 -33.10 14.34 -0.75
N ARG A 150 -34.05 14.50 -1.68
CA ARG A 150 -33.78 14.36 -3.12
C ARG A 150 -32.75 15.39 -3.59
N LYS A 151 -32.91 16.66 -3.16
CA LYS A 151 -31.95 17.71 -3.48
C LYS A 151 -30.52 17.37 -2.99
N THR A 152 -30.40 16.95 -1.74
CA THR A 152 -29.11 16.53 -1.16
C THR A 152 -28.46 15.38 -1.93
N GLN A 153 -29.24 14.38 -2.36
CA GLN A 153 -28.70 13.26 -3.15
C GLN A 153 -28.24 13.66 -4.55
N VAL A 154 -28.88 14.65 -5.17
CA VAL A 154 -28.44 15.18 -6.48
C VAL A 154 -27.15 16.00 -6.35
N GLU A 155 -26.96 16.70 -5.24
CA GLU A 155 -25.78 17.52 -4.98
C GLU A 155 -24.51 16.70 -4.71
N GLY A 156 -24.64 15.43 -4.28
CA GLY A 156 -23.52 14.53 -4.08
C GLY A 156 -23.83 13.38 -3.11
N PHE A 157 -22.97 12.35 -3.18
CA PHE A 157 -23.01 11.24 -2.23
C PHE A 157 -22.23 11.60 -0.97
N SER A 158 -22.79 11.30 0.21
CA SER A 158 -22.08 11.35 1.50
C SER A 158 -22.37 10.06 2.29
N LEU A 159 -21.55 9.77 3.29
CA LEU A 159 -21.77 8.62 4.18
C LEU A 159 -23.08 8.73 4.97
N ASP A 160 -23.56 9.94 5.23
CA ASP A 160 -24.81 10.18 5.98
C ASP A 160 -26.06 9.68 5.25
N ILE A 161 -25.96 9.43 3.93
CA ILE A 161 -27.04 8.90 3.11
C ILE A 161 -26.75 7.49 2.58
N ALA A 162 -25.64 6.89 3.02
CA ALA A 162 -25.25 5.54 2.64
C ALA A 162 -25.86 4.53 3.59
N ASP A 163 -26.66 3.62 3.06
CA ASP A 163 -27.14 2.45 3.79
C ASP A 163 -26.45 1.19 3.26
N VAL A 164 -25.90 0.39 4.16
CA VAL A 164 -25.39 -0.93 3.79
C VAL A 164 -26.44 -1.97 4.10
N ASP A 165 -27.00 -2.56 3.07
CA ASP A 165 -27.94 -3.67 3.18
C ASP A 165 -27.17 -4.99 3.20
N ILE A 166 -27.38 -5.78 4.24
CA ILE A 166 -26.81 -7.12 4.44
C ILE A 166 -27.85 -8.24 4.37
N GLY A 167 -29.05 -7.93 3.88
CA GLY A 167 -30.14 -8.89 3.68
C GLY A 167 -30.85 -9.33 4.95
N VAL A 168 -30.86 -8.54 6.02
CA VAL A 168 -31.58 -8.79 7.27
C VAL A 168 -32.70 -7.78 7.48
N ARG A 169 -33.56 -8.01 8.48
CA ARG A 169 -34.75 -7.18 8.72
C ARG A 169 -34.81 -6.54 10.10
N SER A 170 -33.76 -6.75 10.91
CA SER A 170 -33.71 -6.15 12.25
C SER A 170 -32.27 -6.01 12.73
N GLU A 171 -32.01 -5.08 13.65
CA GLU A 171 -30.73 -4.97 14.37
C GLU A 171 -30.36 -6.29 15.03
N LYS A 172 -31.33 -7.02 15.64
CA LYS A 172 -31.06 -8.33 16.24
C LYS A 172 -30.49 -9.33 15.25
N ASP A 173 -31.03 -9.36 14.03
CA ASP A 173 -30.54 -10.28 12.99
C ASP A 173 -29.16 -9.88 12.47
N ALA A 174 -28.87 -8.58 12.37
CA ALA A 174 -27.55 -8.08 12.02
C ALA A 174 -26.51 -8.50 13.07
N ARG A 175 -26.82 -8.30 14.36
CA ARG A 175 -25.94 -8.76 15.46
C ARG A 175 -25.81 -10.27 15.52
N ALA A 176 -26.85 -11.02 15.17
CA ALA A 176 -26.75 -12.49 15.07
C ALA A 176 -25.76 -12.95 14.01
N LYS A 177 -25.56 -12.18 12.92
CA LYS A 177 -24.50 -12.39 11.92
C LYS A 177 -23.10 -12.00 12.42
N GLY A 178 -23.00 -11.39 13.59
CA GLY A 178 -21.73 -10.97 14.21
C GLY A 178 -21.36 -9.52 13.94
N ILE A 179 -22.25 -8.73 13.34
CA ILE A 179 -21.98 -7.31 13.10
C ILE A 179 -21.85 -6.56 14.43
N GLU A 180 -20.74 -5.86 14.58
CA GLU A 180 -20.46 -4.97 15.70
C GLU A 180 -20.05 -3.57 15.20
N LEU A 181 -20.12 -2.59 16.09
CA LEU A 181 -19.59 -1.26 15.80
C LEU A 181 -18.07 -1.35 15.61
N LEU A 182 -17.57 -0.54 14.70
CA LEU A 182 -16.17 -0.48 14.28
C LEU A 182 -15.67 -1.67 13.43
N ASP A 183 -16.54 -2.63 13.11
CA ASP A 183 -16.19 -3.66 12.14
C ASP A 183 -15.72 -3.02 10.82
N PRO A 184 -14.56 -3.42 10.28
CA PRO A 184 -14.04 -2.83 9.06
C PRO A 184 -14.86 -3.22 7.84
N VAL A 185 -15.09 -2.23 6.97
CA VAL A 185 -15.83 -2.38 5.72
C VAL A 185 -14.92 -2.08 4.54
N THR A 186 -14.77 -3.05 3.64
CA THR A 186 -13.90 -2.98 2.48
C THR A 186 -14.64 -3.39 1.20
N TYR A 187 -14.06 -3.06 0.05
CA TYR A 187 -14.50 -3.65 -1.21
C TYR A 187 -14.12 -5.13 -1.26
N PRO A 188 -14.90 -5.99 -1.95
CA PRO A 188 -14.47 -7.36 -2.23
C PRO A 188 -13.13 -7.38 -2.98
N ALA A 189 -12.26 -8.31 -2.64
CA ALA A 189 -10.96 -8.47 -3.29
C ALA A 189 -11.11 -9.13 -4.68
N VAL A 190 -11.73 -8.43 -5.60
CA VAL A 190 -11.89 -8.90 -6.99
C VAL A 190 -10.73 -8.39 -7.82
N LEU A 191 -9.82 -9.31 -8.18
CA LEU A 191 -8.69 -9.03 -9.05
C LEU A 191 -9.12 -9.18 -10.51
N THR A 192 -8.99 -8.11 -11.29
CA THR A 192 -9.25 -8.11 -12.73
C THR A 192 -7.93 -8.08 -13.50
N GLU A 193 -7.69 -9.10 -14.31
CA GLU A 193 -6.55 -9.12 -15.22
C GLU A 193 -6.89 -8.34 -16.49
N LEU A 194 -6.11 -7.32 -16.80
CA LEU A 194 -6.31 -6.46 -17.96
C LEU A 194 -5.28 -6.76 -19.05
N ALA A 195 -5.59 -6.35 -20.28
CA ALA A 195 -4.63 -6.39 -21.38
C ALA A 195 -3.32 -5.65 -21.03
N GLY A 196 -2.20 -6.06 -21.63
CA GLY A 196 -0.91 -5.42 -21.36
C GLY A 196 -0.26 -5.81 -20.03
N ASN A 197 -0.61 -6.99 -19.49
CA ASN A 197 -0.04 -7.53 -18.26
C ASN A 197 -0.21 -6.59 -17.06
N GLN A 198 -1.44 -6.13 -16.85
CA GLN A 198 -1.85 -5.23 -15.79
C GLN A 198 -2.94 -5.89 -14.94
N TRP A 199 -2.95 -5.56 -13.68
CA TRP A 199 -3.99 -5.96 -12.73
C TRP A 199 -4.77 -4.76 -12.24
N ALA A 200 -6.07 -4.94 -12.01
CA ALA A 200 -6.93 -3.94 -11.39
C ALA A 200 -7.66 -4.51 -10.18
N GLY A 201 -7.81 -3.68 -9.15
CA GLY A 201 -8.54 -4.04 -7.93
C GLY A 201 -8.39 -3.00 -6.81
N PRO A 202 -9.20 -3.11 -5.74
CA PRO A 202 -9.18 -2.17 -4.63
C PRO A 202 -7.92 -2.34 -3.76
N SER A 203 -7.25 -1.24 -3.40
CA SER A 203 -6.01 -1.23 -2.59
C SER A 203 -4.92 -2.18 -3.12
N LEU A 204 -4.91 -2.41 -4.42
CA LEU A 204 -3.99 -3.36 -5.07
C LEU A 204 -2.53 -2.92 -4.93
N GLY A 205 -2.26 -1.62 -5.06
CA GLY A 205 -0.91 -1.09 -5.01
C GLY A 205 -0.21 -1.39 -3.69
N VAL A 206 -0.87 -1.14 -2.56
CA VAL A 206 -0.33 -1.40 -1.22
C VAL A 206 -0.03 -2.90 -1.03
N LYS A 207 -0.93 -3.78 -1.48
CA LYS A 207 -0.74 -5.23 -1.39
C LYS A 207 0.41 -5.72 -2.26
N ALA A 208 0.55 -5.16 -3.46
CA ALA A 208 1.64 -5.46 -4.38
C ALA A 208 3.02 -5.06 -3.80
N VAL A 209 3.10 -3.87 -3.20
CA VAL A 209 4.31 -3.41 -2.51
C VAL A 209 4.66 -4.29 -1.31
N ALA A 210 3.66 -4.66 -0.50
CA ALA A 210 3.87 -5.60 0.62
C ALA A 210 4.40 -6.96 0.15
N ALA A 211 3.87 -7.47 -0.98
CA ALA A 211 4.33 -8.73 -1.59
C ALA A 211 5.79 -8.63 -2.10
N CYS A 212 6.17 -7.48 -2.64
CA CYS A 212 7.54 -7.24 -3.07
C CYS A 212 8.54 -7.39 -1.91
N LEU A 213 8.21 -6.86 -0.72
CA LEU A 213 9.06 -7.04 0.46
C LEU A 213 9.13 -8.50 0.93
N VAL A 214 8.02 -9.25 0.86
CA VAL A 214 8.03 -10.70 1.16
C VAL A 214 8.98 -11.43 0.22
N SER A 215 8.86 -11.19 -1.09
CA SER A 215 9.74 -11.82 -2.09
C SER A 215 11.20 -11.39 -1.93
N ALA A 216 11.48 -10.16 -1.50
CA ALA A 216 12.83 -9.71 -1.22
C ALA A 216 13.43 -10.46 -0.02
N VAL A 217 12.67 -10.64 1.08
CA VAL A 217 13.11 -11.44 2.23
C VAL A 217 13.39 -12.90 1.80
N GLU A 218 12.50 -13.49 1.01
CA GLU A 218 12.65 -14.85 0.53
C GLU A 218 13.93 -15.04 -0.33
N ALA A 219 14.15 -14.12 -1.26
CA ALA A 219 15.32 -14.16 -2.13
C ALA A 219 16.66 -13.99 -1.37
N LEU A 220 16.64 -13.37 -0.20
CA LEU A 220 17.80 -13.07 0.63
C LEU A 220 17.96 -14.01 1.84
N ALA A 221 16.96 -14.83 2.12
CA ALA A 221 17.01 -15.78 3.23
C ALA A 221 18.23 -16.72 3.08
N GLY A 222 19.04 -16.80 4.14
CA GLY A 222 20.29 -17.59 4.14
C GLY A 222 21.45 -17.01 3.34
N LYS A 223 21.30 -15.85 2.71
CA LYS A 223 22.40 -15.14 2.02
C LYS A 223 23.05 -14.12 2.94
N THR A 224 24.30 -13.79 2.64
CA THR A 224 24.97 -12.68 3.32
C THR A 224 24.39 -11.36 2.84
N VAL A 225 23.88 -10.57 3.76
CA VAL A 225 23.45 -9.18 3.55
C VAL A 225 24.51 -8.29 4.20
N GLY A 226 24.94 -7.23 3.53
CA GLY A 226 26.07 -6.43 3.98
C GLY A 226 25.83 -5.74 5.32
N GLU A 227 25.02 -4.69 5.34
CA GLU A 227 24.63 -3.97 6.56
C GLU A 227 23.39 -4.56 7.20
N GLU A 228 23.21 -4.34 8.51
CA GLU A 228 21.94 -4.67 9.16
C GLU A 228 20.80 -3.92 8.49
N THR A 229 19.85 -4.67 7.97
CA THR A 229 18.65 -4.14 7.31
C THR A 229 17.42 -4.66 8.01
N VAL A 230 16.54 -3.75 8.40
CA VAL A 230 15.22 -4.06 8.95
C VAL A 230 14.18 -3.87 7.86
N ILE A 231 13.54 -4.95 7.44
CA ILE A 231 12.40 -4.91 6.51
C ILE A 231 11.12 -4.96 7.34
N ALA A 232 10.31 -3.91 7.28
CA ALA A 232 9.12 -3.75 8.11
C ALA A 232 7.85 -3.55 7.28
N TRP A 233 6.77 -4.19 7.71
CA TRP A 233 5.41 -3.93 7.25
C TRP A 233 4.69 -3.14 8.34
N SER A 234 4.45 -1.87 8.04
CA SER A 234 3.99 -0.86 9.00
C SER A 234 2.48 -0.77 9.02
N ALA A 235 1.89 -0.93 10.19
CA ALA A 235 0.47 -0.70 10.43
C ALA A 235 0.14 0.78 10.62
N GLN A 236 -1.12 1.16 10.46
CA GLN A 236 -1.68 2.48 10.72
C GLN A 236 -0.90 3.62 10.02
N THR A 237 -0.50 3.40 8.76
CA THR A 237 0.26 4.38 7.99
C THR A 237 -0.63 5.52 7.49
N LYS A 238 -1.94 5.26 7.25
CA LYS A 238 -2.91 6.25 6.78
C LYS A 238 -3.48 7.10 7.93
N SER A 239 -3.10 6.82 9.19
CA SER A 239 -3.45 7.64 10.36
C SER A 239 -2.81 9.03 10.36
N ALA A 240 -1.83 9.27 9.47
CA ALA A 240 -1.23 10.58 9.28
C ALA A 240 -2.28 11.59 8.77
N ALA A 241 -2.80 12.42 9.66
CA ALA A 241 -3.77 13.45 9.30
C ALA A 241 -3.11 14.53 8.43
N ARG A 242 -3.67 14.78 7.25
CA ARG A 242 -3.40 15.99 6.46
C ARG A 242 -4.17 17.13 7.11
N GLY A 243 -3.48 18.00 7.85
CA GLY A 243 -4.10 19.15 8.51
C GLY A 243 -3.07 19.96 9.31
N ARG A 244 -3.50 20.95 10.06
CA ARG A 244 -2.64 21.75 10.94
C ARG A 244 -2.00 20.84 12.02
N GLY A 245 -0.78 20.40 11.75
CA GLY A 245 -0.03 19.45 12.56
C GLY A 245 0.06 18.09 11.84
N VAL A 246 1.19 17.86 11.18
CA VAL A 246 1.53 16.55 10.60
C VAL A 246 1.62 15.55 11.74
N ARG A 247 0.67 14.64 11.85
CA ARG A 247 0.82 13.47 12.71
C ARG A 247 1.60 12.42 11.94
N PRO A 248 2.65 11.84 12.53
CA PRO A 248 3.39 10.76 11.88
C PRO A 248 2.49 9.53 11.72
N ALA A 249 2.76 8.73 10.70
CA ALA A 249 2.18 7.40 10.58
C ALA A 249 2.59 6.57 11.81
N ILE A 250 1.63 6.13 12.60
CA ILE A 250 1.86 5.59 13.95
C ILE A 250 2.83 4.40 13.92
N GLY A 251 2.60 3.42 13.03
CA GLY A 251 3.45 2.25 12.93
C GLY A 251 4.88 2.59 12.49
N SER A 252 5.03 3.52 11.54
CA SER A 252 6.34 3.95 11.07
C SER A 252 7.12 4.72 12.12
N ALA A 253 6.44 5.56 12.92
CA ALA A 253 7.07 6.24 14.07
C ALA A 253 7.57 5.23 15.12
N ARG A 254 6.81 4.16 15.38
CA ARG A 254 7.22 3.07 16.26
C ARG A 254 8.39 2.28 15.72
N ALA A 255 8.36 1.95 14.44
CA ALA A 255 9.46 1.26 13.75
C ALA A 255 10.76 2.06 13.86
N ARG A 256 10.70 3.36 13.60
CA ARG A 256 11.84 4.26 13.77
C ARG A 256 12.35 4.32 15.21
N SER A 257 11.45 4.45 16.19
CA SER A 257 11.82 4.50 17.60
C SER A 257 12.48 3.21 18.07
N ARG A 258 11.99 2.04 17.60
CA ARG A 258 12.52 0.74 17.99
C ARG A 258 13.90 0.46 17.41
N TRP A 259 14.10 0.73 16.11
CA TRP A 259 15.33 0.34 15.42
C TRP A 259 16.30 1.48 15.17
N GLN A 260 15.93 2.73 15.42
CA GLN A 260 16.76 3.94 15.31
C GLN A 260 17.62 3.97 14.02
N PRO A 261 17.03 3.82 12.83
CA PRO A 261 17.76 3.68 11.59
C PRO A 261 18.51 4.97 11.24
N LYS A 262 19.67 4.82 10.64
CA LYS A 262 20.42 5.94 10.04
C LYS A 262 19.83 6.35 8.70
N ARG A 263 19.33 5.36 7.93
CA ARG A 263 18.72 5.54 6.61
C ARG A 263 17.36 4.85 6.57
N ALA A 264 16.42 5.40 5.82
CA ALA A 264 15.15 4.75 5.58
C ALA A 264 14.75 4.79 4.10
N ILE A 265 14.21 3.69 3.65
CA ILE A 265 13.62 3.51 2.33
C ILE A 265 12.13 3.21 2.55
N VAL A 266 11.29 4.14 2.12
CA VAL A 266 9.84 3.93 2.14
C VAL A 266 9.46 3.30 0.81
N VAL A 267 8.96 2.07 0.83
CA VAL A 267 8.42 1.42 -0.36
C VAL A 267 6.92 1.63 -0.36
N ASP A 268 6.43 2.45 -1.27
CA ASP A 268 5.03 2.92 -1.27
C ASP A 268 4.45 2.94 -2.69
N VAL A 269 3.29 3.49 -2.85
CA VAL A 269 2.60 3.70 -4.12
C VAL A 269 2.59 5.18 -4.48
N ILE A 270 2.60 5.48 -5.78
CA ILE A 270 2.49 6.85 -6.27
C ILE A 270 1.45 6.93 -7.39
N ALA A 271 0.67 8.01 -7.40
CA ALA A 271 -0.30 8.23 -8.46
C ALA A 271 0.41 8.34 -9.81
N ALA A 272 -0.01 7.51 -10.76
CA ALA A 272 0.46 7.55 -12.13
C ALA A 272 -0.58 8.17 -13.06
N GLY A 273 -0.12 8.93 -14.04
CA GLY A 273 -0.99 9.67 -14.95
C GLY A 273 -0.47 9.71 -16.38
N LYS A 274 -1.19 10.46 -17.21
CA LYS A 274 -0.75 10.84 -18.57
C LYS A 274 -0.30 12.29 -18.52
N GLY A 275 0.79 12.61 -19.20
CA GLY A 275 1.31 13.96 -19.33
C GLY A 275 2.71 14.13 -18.73
N ASP A 276 3.36 15.23 -19.10
CA ASP A 276 4.72 15.54 -18.68
C ASP A 276 4.77 15.79 -17.16
N GLY A 277 5.76 15.17 -16.52
CA GLY A 277 6.01 15.34 -15.08
C GLY A 277 5.26 14.38 -14.16
N PHE A 278 4.42 13.48 -14.67
CA PHE A 278 3.82 12.40 -13.90
C PHE A 278 4.55 11.07 -14.14
N PRO A 279 4.69 10.23 -13.10
CA PRO A 279 5.09 8.85 -13.27
C PRO A 279 4.13 8.14 -14.25
N PHE A 280 4.67 7.30 -15.11
CA PHE A 280 3.87 6.54 -16.06
C PHE A 280 4.01 5.03 -15.83
N PRO A 281 2.91 4.26 -15.98
CA PRO A 281 2.95 2.81 -15.83
C PRO A 281 3.79 2.19 -16.95
N GLY A 282 4.63 1.27 -16.56
CA GLY A 282 5.51 0.57 -17.48
C GLY A 282 6.87 1.22 -17.67
N GLY A 283 7.15 2.30 -16.97
CA GLY A 283 8.47 2.94 -16.89
C GLY A 283 9.33 2.47 -15.72
N GLY A 284 8.87 1.49 -14.96
CA GLY A 284 9.50 1.04 -13.72
C GLY A 284 9.05 1.81 -12.48
N PRO A 285 9.52 1.43 -11.29
CA PRO A 285 9.26 2.17 -10.07
C PRO A 285 9.84 3.58 -10.13
N VAL A 286 9.42 4.42 -9.19
CA VAL A 286 9.81 5.83 -9.11
C VAL A 286 10.63 6.05 -7.85
N LEU A 287 11.85 6.50 -8.00
CA LEU A 287 12.64 6.99 -6.88
C LEU A 287 12.29 8.45 -6.62
N VAL A 288 11.69 8.72 -5.46
CA VAL A 288 11.29 10.05 -5.04
C VAL A 288 12.29 10.59 -4.04
N GLN A 289 12.89 11.73 -4.35
CA GLN A 289 13.75 12.49 -3.45
C GLN A 289 13.06 13.76 -2.96
N PHE A 290 13.28 14.09 -1.69
CA PHE A 290 12.68 15.28 -1.06
C PHE A 290 13.60 16.51 -1.09
N LYS A 291 14.86 16.36 -1.51
CA LYS A 291 15.81 17.46 -1.68
C LYS A 291 16.57 17.28 -2.98
N SER A 292 16.86 18.38 -3.64
CA SER A 292 17.81 18.40 -4.77
C SER A 292 19.23 18.24 -4.23
N GLY A 293 19.99 17.34 -4.80
CA GLY A 293 21.40 17.15 -4.46
C GLY A 293 21.83 15.67 -4.56
N PRO A 294 23.13 15.41 -4.44
CA PRO A 294 23.64 14.05 -4.37
C PRO A 294 23.13 13.36 -3.12
N SER A 295 22.79 12.08 -3.24
CA SER A 295 22.34 11.20 -2.18
C SER A 295 22.93 9.84 -2.42
N ASP A 296 23.57 9.27 -1.39
CA ASP A 296 24.14 7.93 -1.47
C ASP A 296 23.09 6.89 -1.77
N LEU A 297 21.90 7.01 -1.18
CA LEU A 297 20.77 6.12 -1.47
C LEU A 297 20.31 6.25 -2.92
N ARG A 298 20.31 7.45 -3.49
CA ARG A 298 19.95 7.63 -4.90
C ARG A 298 20.95 6.88 -5.79
N GLN A 299 22.24 7.09 -5.58
CA GLN A 299 23.28 6.44 -6.38
C GLN A 299 23.22 4.92 -6.23
N ALA A 300 22.98 4.42 -5.02
CA ALA A 300 22.82 2.99 -4.77
C ALA A 300 21.61 2.40 -5.53
N PHE A 301 20.47 3.10 -5.59
CA PHE A 301 19.33 2.66 -6.38
C PHE A 301 19.54 2.76 -7.89
N GLU A 302 20.26 3.78 -8.37
CA GLU A 302 20.66 3.89 -9.78
C GLU A 302 21.54 2.69 -10.18
N THR A 303 22.50 2.33 -9.32
CA THR A 303 23.37 1.16 -9.51
C THR A 303 22.57 -0.14 -9.47
N ALA A 304 21.72 -0.33 -8.46
CA ALA A 304 20.89 -1.52 -8.34
C ALA A 304 19.92 -1.71 -9.54
N ALA A 305 19.37 -0.62 -10.06
CA ALA A 305 18.53 -0.65 -11.25
C ALA A 305 19.31 -1.03 -12.52
N ALA A 306 20.53 -0.50 -12.65
CA ALA A 306 21.41 -0.85 -13.77
C ALA A 306 21.84 -2.33 -13.72
N GLU A 307 22.20 -2.84 -12.53
CA GLU A 307 22.57 -4.25 -12.32
C GLU A 307 21.39 -5.20 -12.55
N ALA A 308 20.19 -4.80 -12.13
CA ALA A 308 18.96 -5.54 -12.40
C ALA A 308 18.53 -5.47 -13.88
N GLY A 309 19.07 -4.56 -14.68
CA GLY A 309 18.56 -4.27 -16.02
C GLY A 309 17.14 -3.73 -16.01
N ALA A 310 16.70 -3.15 -14.89
CA ALA A 310 15.34 -2.71 -14.64
C ALA A 310 15.20 -1.20 -14.85
N PRO A 311 14.08 -0.73 -15.45
CA PRO A 311 13.84 0.70 -15.60
C PRO A 311 13.55 1.36 -14.24
N LEU A 312 14.03 2.59 -14.06
CA LEU A 312 13.80 3.41 -12.86
C LEU A 312 13.45 4.84 -13.29
N GLN A 313 12.36 5.37 -12.75
CA GLN A 313 11.94 6.75 -12.93
C GLN A 313 12.41 7.60 -11.76
N PHE A 314 12.55 8.91 -11.96
CA PHE A 314 12.96 9.86 -10.91
C PHE A 314 11.94 10.97 -10.76
N LEU A 315 11.64 11.30 -9.51
CA LEU A 315 10.82 12.45 -9.16
C LEU A 315 11.47 13.22 -8.01
N THR A 316 11.65 14.51 -8.20
CA THR A 316 12.01 15.41 -7.10
C THR A 316 10.73 16.04 -6.57
N ALA A 317 10.35 15.70 -5.35
CA ALA A 317 9.23 16.33 -4.69
C ALA A 317 9.66 17.70 -4.15
N PRO A 318 8.95 18.79 -4.44
CA PRO A 318 9.16 20.04 -3.73
C PRO A 318 8.73 19.84 -2.28
N ASP A 319 9.45 20.40 -1.36
CA ASP A 319 9.30 20.61 0.11
C ASP A 319 8.15 19.98 0.91
N THR A 320 7.18 19.34 0.29
CA THR A 320 6.10 18.64 0.96
C THR A 320 6.31 17.15 0.77
N PRO A 321 6.67 16.43 1.81
CA PRO A 321 6.79 14.98 1.72
C PRO A 321 5.44 14.40 1.30
N LEU A 322 5.43 13.60 0.22
CA LEU A 322 4.47 12.53 0.10
C LEU A 322 4.66 11.72 1.38
N SER A 323 3.83 12.04 2.40
CA SER A 323 3.87 11.46 3.74
C SER A 323 5.23 10.86 4.13
N LEU A 324 6.21 11.68 4.57
CA LEU A 324 7.29 11.11 5.36
C LEU A 324 6.60 10.46 6.57
N PRO A 325 6.68 9.16 6.73
CA PRO A 325 5.98 8.47 7.81
C PRO A 325 6.64 8.75 9.17
N PHE A 326 7.59 9.70 9.23
CA PHE A 326 8.39 9.98 10.39
C PHE A 326 8.21 11.43 10.85
N GLU A 327 7.93 11.62 12.13
CA GLU A 327 7.94 12.94 12.77
C GLU A 327 9.34 13.56 12.76
N VAL A 328 10.34 12.72 13.07
CA VAL A 328 11.76 13.05 12.95
C VAL A 328 12.38 12.04 12.01
N PRO A 329 12.65 12.41 10.75
CA PRO A 329 13.20 11.47 9.78
C PRO A 329 14.62 11.02 10.18
N PRO A 330 15.08 9.84 9.73
CA PRO A 330 16.48 9.48 9.67
C PRO A 330 17.31 10.50 8.88
N ALA A 331 18.62 10.41 8.99
CA ALA A 331 19.54 11.35 8.29
C ALA A 331 19.31 11.34 6.78
N GLU A 332 18.98 10.19 6.22
CA GLU A 332 18.67 10.04 4.80
C GLU A 332 17.38 9.22 4.62
N VAL A 333 16.46 9.73 3.81
CA VAL A 333 15.19 9.07 3.48
C VAL A 333 14.90 9.24 1.99
N VAL A 334 14.57 8.11 1.35
CA VAL A 334 14.03 8.09 -0.01
C VAL A 334 12.74 7.29 -0.05
N THR A 335 11.91 7.54 -1.05
CA THR A 335 10.76 6.70 -1.34
C THR A 335 10.98 6.00 -2.68
N LEU A 336 10.88 4.67 -2.69
CA LEU A 336 10.81 3.87 -3.91
C LEU A 336 9.37 3.46 -4.14
N ALA A 337 8.70 4.07 -5.12
CA ALA A 337 7.26 3.99 -5.26
C ALA A 337 6.84 3.20 -6.51
N LEU A 338 5.81 2.36 -6.34
CA LEU A 338 5.13 1.69 -7.44
C LEU A 338 4.14 2.65 -8.10
N PRO A 339 4.22 2.91 -9.43
CA PRO A 339 3.24 3.73 -10.13
C PRO A 339 1.87 3.04 -10.20
N VAL A 340 0.82 3.70 -9.71
CA VAL A 340 -0.55 3.16 -9.68
C VAL A 340 -1.50 4.14 -10.35
N ARG A 341 -2.20 3.70 -11.38
CA ARG A 341 -3.30 4.47 -11.97
C ARG A 341 -4.54 4.36 -11.08
N PHE A 342 -5.31 5.44 -11.01
CA PHE A 342 -6.54 5.51 -10.21
C PHE A 342 -6.31 5.17 -8.74
N LEU A 343 -5.18 5.61 -8.21
CA LEU A 343 -4.79 5.40 -6.82
C LEU A 343 -5.90 5.83 -5.86
N ASN A 344 -6.14 5.03 -4.82
CA ASN A 344 -7.19 5.19 -3.81
C ASN A 344 -8.63 5.12 -4.38
N THR A 345 -8.83 4.36 -5.44
CA THR A 345 -10.16 4.02 -5.97
C THR A 345 -10.38 2.49 -5.90
N PRO A 346 -11.61 2.01 -6.06
CA PRO A 346 -11.87 0.56 -6.15
C PRO A 346 -11.20 -0.15 -7.34
N SER A 347 -10.65 0.63 -8.28
CA SER A 347 -10.08 0.14 -9.55
C SER A 347 -8.65 0.63 -9.73
N GLU A 348 -7.82 0.53 -8.69
CA GLU A 348 -6.39 0.77 -8.83
C GLU A 348 -5.80 -0.14 -9.88
N ILE A 349 -4.92 0.39 -10.76
CA ILE A 349 -4.27 -0.41 -11.79
C ILE A 349 -2.76 -0.40 -11.61
N VAL A 350 -2.18 -1.60 -11.52
CA VAL A 350 -0.75 -1.87 -11.42
C VAL A 350 -0.26 -2.56 -12.67
N ALA A 351 0.85 -2.08 -13.24
CA ALA A 351 1.57 -2.79 -14.30
C ALA A 351 2.52 -3.82 -13.67
N LEU A 352 2.37 -5.09 -14.02
CA LEU A 352 3.15 -6.17 -13.41
C LEU A 352 4.65 -6.05 -13.68
N LYS A 353 5.05 -5.45 -14.81
CA LYS A 353 6.46 -5.20 -15.08
C LYS A 353 7.08 -4.15 -14.14
N ASP A 354 6.30 -3.17 -13.66
CA ASP A 354 6.78 -2.18 -12.70
C ASP A 354 6.92 -2.82 -11.31
N LEU A 355 6.00 -3.71 -10.95
CA LEU A 355 6.10 -4.49 -9.72
C LEU A 355 7.31 -5.44 -9.75
N GLN A 356 7.57 -6.09 -10.87
CA GLN A 356 8.73 -6.95 -11.06
C GLN A 356 10.02 -6.15 -10.94
N ALA A 357 10.13 -5.01 -11.64
CA ALA A 357 11.26 -4.10 -11.58
C ALA A 357 11.51 -3.57 -10.16
N LEU A 358 10.45 -3.21 -9.43
CA LEU A 358 10.54 -2.80 -8.01
C LEU A 358 11.21 -3.88 -7.16
N CYS A 359 10.77 -5.13 -7.32
CA CYS A 359 11.28 -6.25 -6.55
C CYS A 359 12.75 -6.55 -6.89
N GLU A 360 13.10 -6.58 -8.18
CA GLU A 360 14.46 -6.81 -8.66
C GLU A 360 15.43 -5.73 -8.17
N ILE A 361 15.06 -4.46 -8.27
CA ILE A 361 15.86 -3.34 -7.78
C ILE A 361 16.09 -3.45 -6.27
N LEU A 362 15.07 -3.78 -5.49
CA LEU A 362 15.23 -3.97 -4.04
C LEU A 362 16.14 -5.15 -3.71
N GLN A 363 16.03 -6.26 -4.44
CA GLN A 363 16.88 -7.42 -4.24
C GLN A 363 18.34 -7.12 -4.55
N HIS A 364 18.64 -6.39 -5.62
CA HIS A 364 20.01 -5.95 -5.96
C HIS A 364 20.54 -4.96 -4.94
N PHE A 365 19.75 -3.98 -4.53
CA PHE A 365 20.14 -3.02 -3.48
C PHE A 365 20.54 -3.72 -2.17
N LEU A 366 19.88 -4.82 -1.81
CA LEU A 366 20.12 -5.55 -0.57
C LEU A 366 21.29 -6.55 -0.63
N GLN A 367 21.83 -6.81 -1.80
CA GLN A 367 23.00 -7.68 -1.95
C GLN A 367 24.29 -7.01 -1.45
N PRO A 368 25.33 -7.80 -1.06
CA PRO A 368 26.62 -7.25 -0.64
C PRO A 368 27.22 -6.38 -1.75
N GLY A 369 27.43 -5.10 -1.50
CA GLY A 369 27.96 -4.15 -2.46
C GLY A 369 26.94 -3.19 -3.07
N GLY A 370 25.65 -3.49 -3.00
CA GLY A 370 24.60 -2.64 -3.58
C GLY A 370 24.33 -1.34 -2.79
N ALA A 371 24.79 -1.25 -1.56
CA ALA A 371 24.59 -0.09 -0.67
C ALA A 371 25.87 0.74 -0.40
N LYS A 372 26.94 0.55 -1.23
CA LYS A 372 28.20 1.31 -1.08
C LYS A 372 28.17 2.62 -1.85
#